data_b60d963caa17c58d5454fd10a81e13d3
#
_entry.id   b60d963caa17c58d5454fd10a81e13d3
#
_cell.length_a   1.000
_cell.length_b   1.000
_cell.length_c   1.000
_cell.angle_alpha   90.00
_cell.angle_beta   90.00
_cell.angle_gamma   90.00
#
_symmetry.space_group_name_H-M   'P 1'
#
loop_
_entity.id
_entity.type
_entity.pdbx_description
1 polymer ?
#
loop_
_entity_poly.entity_id
_entity_poly.type
_entity_poly.pdbx_seq_one_letter_code
_entity_poly.pdbx_strand_id
1 'polypeptide(L)'
;MQVMIHTDTLNESGFVENTIKAIGGRTIHAFHTEGAGGGHAPDIIKLAGEENVIPSSTNPTRPYTINTIEEHLDMLMVCHHLDKSIPEDVAFAESRIRKETIAAEDILHDVGAMSIIASDSQAMGRVGEVIIRTWQTADKMKKQRGRLSEEKGENDNLRIKRYIAKYTINPAIAHGMSNHIGSIEIGKRADFVLWNTAFFGVKPEMVLIGGVITCAQMGDPNASIPTPQPVYSRPMFGAYGRSMETNSIIFVSQSASENKVLDELYLRKKIVPIENTRSISKKSMKLNDLCPEIEVDPETYEVRLNGELITCLLYTSPSPRD
;
A
#
# COMPACT_ATOMS: atom_id res chain seq x y z
N MET A 1 17.87 -5.83 9.06
CA MET A 1 17.03 -4.95 8.22
C MET A 1 16.18 -5.80 7.29
N GLN A 2 14.99 -5.32 6.91
CA GLN A 2 14.17 -5.95 5.89
C GLN A 2 14.77 -5.75 4.52
N VAL A 3 14.77 -6.81 3.69
CA VAL A 3 15.07 -6.69 2.26
C VAL A 3 13.79 -6.30 1.56
N MET A 4 13.86 -5.24 0.77
CA MET A 4 12.77 -4.76 -0.06
C MET A 4 13.25 -4.76 -1.51
N ILE A 5 12.37 -5.14 -2.42
CA ILE A 5 12.68 -5.13 -3.84
C ILE A 5 11.52 -4.53 -4.62
N HIS A 6 11.83 -3.63 -5.54
CA HIS A 6 10.94 -3.37 -6.66
C HIS A 6 11.03 -4.58 -7.58
N THR A 7 9.92 -5.27 -7.76
CA THR A 7 9.85 -6.40 -8.68
C THR A 7 9.98 -5.84 -10.09
N ASP A 8 11.18 -5.92 -10.63
CA ASP A 8 11.52 -5.29 -11.90
C ASP A 8 11.74 -6.34 -12.98
N THR A 9 11.30 -6.01 -14.16
CA THR A 9 11.46 -6.81 -15.36
C THR A 9 12.00 -6.05 -16.54
N LEU A 10 12.49 -4.86 -16.33
CA LEU A 10 13.23 -4.17 -17.38
C LEU A 10 14.40 -5.02 -17.91
N ASN A 11 14.86 -5.94 -17.08
CA ASN A 11 15.83 -6.95 -17.44
C ASN A 11 15.17 -8.27 -17.86
N GLU A 12 14.33 -8.32 -18.77
CA GLU A 12 13.53 -9.44 -19.28
C GLU A 12 14.25 -10.79 -19.49
N SER A 13 15.32 -11.05 -18.76
CA SER A 13 16.18 -12.20 -18.88
C SER A 13 15.71 -13.43 -18.09
N GLY A 14 14.50 -13.44 -17.56
CA GLY A 14 14.00 -14.54 -16.75
C GLY A 14 12.48 -14.61 -16.66
N PHE A 15 12.02 -15.64 -16.01
CA PHE A 15 10.61 -15.88 -15.69
C PHE A 15 10.38 -15.67 -14.18
N VAL A 16 9.12 -15.55 -13.75
CA VAL A 16 8.78 -15.39 -12.32
C VAL A 16 9.36 -16.53 -11.46
N GLU A 17 9.44 -17.74 -11.99
CA GLU A 17 10.06 -18.90 -11.33
C GLU A 17 11.54 -18.67 -11.02
N ASN A 18 12.26 -17.94 -11.88
CA ASN A 18 13.66 -17.58 -11.62
C ASN A 18 13.75 -16.57 -10.48
N THR A 19 12.82 -15.63 -10.38
CA THR A 19 12.70 -14.69 -9.27
C THR A 19 12.42 -15.42 -7.95
N ILE A 20 11.45 -16.34 -7.94
CA ILE A 20 11.10 -17.17 -6.78
C ILE A 20 12.32 -17.99 -6.34
N LYS A 21 13.01 -18.62 -7.28
CA LYS A 21 14.24 -19.38 -7.02
C LYS A 21 15.36 -18.51 -6.44
N ALA A 22 15.52 -17.29 -6.95
CA ALA A 22 16.54 -16.35 -6.46
C ALA A 22 16.24 -15.86 -5.05
N ILE A 23 14.96 -15.65 -4.70
CA ILE A 23 14.52 -15.35 -3.32
C ILE A 23 14.88 -16.50 -2.38
N GLY A 24 14.71 -17.75 -2.83
CA GLY A 24 15.20 -18.94 -2.15
C GLY A 24 14.64 -19.12 -0.74
N GLY A 25 13.35 -18.90 -0.53
CA GLY A 25 12.65 -19.06 0.74
C GLY A 25 12.97 -18.00 1.81
N ARG A 26 13.77 -16.98 1.48
CA ARG A 26 14.08 -15.88 2.42
C ARG A 26 12.94 -14.87 2.44
N THR A 27 12.70 -14.27 3.60
CA THR A 27 11.69 -13.21 3.72
C THR A 27 12.09 -11.98 2.91
N ILE A 28 11.18 -11.50 2.09
CA ILE A 28 11.34 -10.30 1.26
C ILE A 28 10.02 -9.54 1.16
N HIS A 29 10.10 -8.21 1.18
CA HIS A 29 8.98 -7.34 0.83
C HIS A 29 9.09 -6.98 -0.65
N ALA A 30 8.13 -7.41 -1.45
CA ALA A 30 8.07 -7.15 -2.89
C ALA A 30 7.07 -6.03 -3.20
N PHE A 31 7.52 -4.95 -3.83
CA PHE A 31 6.66 -3.87 -4.30
C PHE A 31 6.07 -4.18 -5.68
N HIS A 32 4.95 -3.53 -6.00
CA HIS A 32 4.18 -3.70 -7.26
C HIS A 32 4.11 -5.15 -7.75
N THR A 33 3.79 -6.04 -6.82
CA THR A 33 3.66 -7.49 -7.06
C THR A 33 2.54 -7.82 -8.05
N GLU A 34 1.69 -6.87 -8.38
CA GLU A 34 0.69 -6.97 -9.42
C GLU A 34 1.23 -6.95 -10.85
N GLY A 35 2.49 -6.56 -11.02
CA GLY A 35 3.17 -6.54 -12.30
C GLY A 35 3.10 -5.21 -13.07
N ALA A 36 2.29 -4.27 -12.66
CA ALA A 36 2.08 -3.01 -13.38
C ALA A 36 3.19 -1.97 -13.17
N GLY A 37 4.05 -2.14 -12.19
CA GLY A 37 5.17 -1.23 -11.89
C GLY A 37 6.46 -1.49 -12.67
N GLY A 38 6.41 -2.22 -13.78
CA GLY A 38 7.60 -2.55 -14.58
C GLY A 38 8.23 -3.88 -14.24
N GLY A 39 7.52 -4.71 -13.50
CA GLY A 39 7.93 -6.05 -13.14
C GLY A 39 7.91 -7.04 -14.31
N HIS A 40 8.24 -8.31 -14.05
CA HIS A 40 7.99 -9.40 -14.99
C HIS A 40 6.60 -9.24 -15.57
N ALA A 41 6.42 -9.71 -16.77
CA ALA A 41 5.10 -9.76 -17.38
C ALA A 41 4.04 -10.05 -16.29
N PRO A 42 2.79 -9.74 -16.46
CA PRO A 42 1.77 -9.78 -15.40
C PRO A 42 1.73 -11.02 -14.50
N ASP A 43 2.44 -12.08 -14.86
CA ASP A 43 2.60 -13.30 -14.07
C ASP A 43 3.38 -13.12 -12.75
N ILE A 44 4.07 -12.00 -12.52
CA ILE A 44 4.72 -11.68 -11.25
C ILE A 44 3.72 -11.71 -10.07
N ILE A 45 2.44 -11.55 -10.33
CA ILE A 45 1.37 -11.64 -9.34
C ILE A 45 1.35 -13.00 -8.60
N LYS A 46 1.95 -14.06 -9.18
CA LYS A 46 2.15 -15.37 -8.53
C LYS A 46 2.91 -15.25 -7.21
N LEU A 47 3.80 -14.24 -7.06
CA LEU A 47 4.51 -13.99 -5.81
C LEU A 47 3.56 -13.76 -4.62
N ALA A 48 2.32 -13.33 -4.87
CA ALA A 48 1.33 -13.19 -3.82
C ALA A 48 0.87 -14.54 -3.23
N GLY A 49 1.22 -15.67 -3.84
CA GLY A 49 1.03 -17.01 -3.30
C GLY A 49 2.15 -17.50 -2.37
N GLU A 50 3.33 -16.90 -2.42
CA GLU A 50 4.52 -17.37 -1.72
C GLU A 50 4.51 -17.00 -0.22
N GLU A 51 4.78 -17.98 0.66
CA GLU A 51 4.76 -17.78 2.13
C GLU A 51 5.84 -16.81 2.64
N ASN A 52 6.97 -16.75 1.97
CA ASN A 52 8.11 -15.93 2.35
C ASN A 52 8.13 -14.55 1.66
N VAL A 53 7.20 -14.28 0.76
CA VAL A 53 7.05 -12.99 0.10
C VAL A 53 5.94 -12.18 0.78
N ILE A 54 6.24 -10.96 1.18
CA ILE A 54 5.25 -10.00 1.66
C ILE A 54 4.87 -9.12 0.45
N PRO A 55 3.74 -9.39 -0.20
CA PRO A 55 3.37 -8.69 -1.43
C PRO A 55 2.76 -7.33 -1.12
N SER A 56 3.15 -6.34 -1.90
CA SER A 56 2.61 -4.99 -1.87
C SER A 56 2.18 -4.58 -3.27
N SER A 57 0.97 -4.10 -3.40
CA SER A 57 0.50 -3.45 -4.61
C SER A 57 0.66 -1.93 -4.54
N THR A 58 0.56 -1.27 -5.68
CA THR A 58 0.63 0.19 -5.78
C THR A 58 -0.74 0.80 -6.04
N ASN A 59 -0.94 2.03 -5.58
CA ASN A 59 -2.25 2.68 -5.68
C ASN A 59 -2.72 3.00 -7.11
N PRO A 60 -1.86 3.22 -8.12
CA PRO A 60 -2.34 3.51 -9.48
C PRO A 60 -3.18 2.40 -10.12
N THR A 61 -2.97 1.14 -9.74
CA THR A 61 -3.76 0.02 -10.25
C THR A 61 -5.09 -0.16 -9.51
N ARG A 62 -5.35 0.64 -8.47
CA ARG A 62 -6.46 0.47 -7.55
C ARG A 62 -7.54 1.55 -7.66
N PRO A 63 -8.80 1.18 -7.60
CA PRO A 63 -9.39 -0.09 -8.05
C PRO A 63 -9.41 -0.21 -9.57
N TYR A 64 -9.67 -1.38 -10.12
CA TYR A 64 -9.88 -1.57 -11.56
C TYR A 64 -11.10 -0.76 -12.04
N THR A 65 -10.83 0.32 -12.75
CA THR A 65 -11.84 1.26 -13.29
C THR A 65 -11.62 1.46 -14.79
N ILE A 66 -12.51 2.17 -15.45
CA ILE A 66 -12.37 2.51 -16.88
C ILE A 66 -11.03 3.24 -17.12
N ASN A 67 -10.69 4.17 -16.24
CA ASN A 67 -9.50 5.02 -16.42
C ASN A 67 -8.20 4.39 -15.91
N THR A 68 -8.27 3.32 -15.11
CA THR A 68 -7.07 2.75 -14.47
C THR A 68 -6.05 2.28 -15.49
N ILE A 69 -6.49 1.59 -16.53
CA ILE A 69 -5.60 1.05 -17.56
C ILE A 69 -4.94 2.16 -18.35
N GLU A 70 -5.72 3.13 -18.83
CA GLU A 70 -5.23 4.25 -19.65
C GLU A 70 -4.28 5.15 -18.84
N GLU A 71 -4.68 5.52 -17.61
CA GLU A 71 -3.85 6.34 -16.72
C GLU A 71 -2.54 5.63 -16.39
N HIS A 72 -2.59 4.33 -16.12
CA HIS A 72 -1.41 3.57 -15.77
C HIS A 72 -0.47 3.36 -16.97
N LEU A 73 -1.04 3.14 -18.16
CA LEU A 73 -0.28 3.06 -19.41
C LEU A 73 0.47 4.38 -19.67
N ASP A 74 -0.21 5.51 -19.53
CA ASP A 74 0.41 6.83 -19.67
C ASP A 74 1.52 7.06 -18.64
N MET A 75 1.31 6.65 -17.40
CA MET A 75 2.34 6.75 -16.35
C MET A 75 3.55 5.87 -16.66
N LEU A 76 3.34 4.65 -17.15
CA LEU A 76 4.42 3.76 -17.56
C LEU A 76 5.24 4.36 -18.70
N MET A 77 4.58 4.88 -19.74
CA MET A 77 5.23 5.55 -20.86
C MET A 77 6.12 6.70 -20.39
N VAL A 78 5.60 7.56 -19.50
CA VAL A 78 6.35 8.71 -18.99
C VAL A 78 7.51 8.29 -18.08
N CYS A 79 7.27 7.39 -17.14
CA CYS A 79 8.30 7.00 -16.14
C CYS A 79 9.43 6.19 -16.74
N HIS A 80 9.18 5.44 -17.81
CA HIS A 80 10.20 4.66 -18.51
C HIS A 80 10.78 5.36 -19.75
N HIS A 81 10.45 6.65 -19.95
CA HIS A 81 10.93 7.46 -21.07
C HIS A 81 10.60 6.86 -22.46
N LEU A 82 9.44 6.22 -22.56
CA LEU A 82 8.95 5.65 -23.80
C LEU A 82 8.29 6.72 -24.68
N ASP A 83 8.34 6.52 -25.99
CA ASP A 83 7.77 7.46 -26.97
C ASP A 83 6.52 6.88 -27.64
N LYS A 84 5.39 7.57 -27.49
CA LYS A 84 4.11 7.17 -28.11
C LYS A 84 4.14 7.13 -29.65
N SER A 85 5.12 7.77 -30.29
CA SER A 85 5.32 7.72 -31.74
C SER A 85 6.07 6.46 -32.21
N ILE A 86 6.65 5.70 -31.29
CA ILE A 86 7.40 4.46 -31.56
C ILE A 86 6.48 3.27 -31.22
N PRO A 87 6.04 2.50 -32.26
CA PRO A 87 5.14 1.36 -32.04
C PRO A 87 5.69 0.30 -31.08
N GLU A 88 6.99 0.08 -31.06
CA GLU A 88 7.66 -0.88 -30.18
C GLU A 88 7.57 -0.44 -28.70
N ASP A 89 7.71 0.84 -28.43
CA ASP A 89 7.56 1.39 -27.09
C ASP A 89 6.12 1.23 -26.57
N VAL A 90 5.16 1.50 -27.44
CA VAL A 90 3.73 1.32 -27.12
C VAL A 90 3.45 -0.16 -26.87
N ALA A 91 3.91 -1.06 -27.73
CA ALA A 91 3.73 -2.50 -27.56
C ALA A 91 4.38 -3.02 -26.25
N PHE A 92 5.56 -2.49 -25.91
CA PHE A 92 6.20 -2.80 -24.64
C PHE A 92 5.32 -2.38 -23.45
N ALA A 93 4.84 -1.13 -23.43
CA ALA A 93 4.00 -0.63 -22.36
C ALA A 93 2.69 -1.44 -22.23
N GLU A 94 2.03 -1.71 -23.35
CA GLU A 94 0.80 -2.53 -23.40
C GLU A 94 1.03 -3.97 -22.92
N SER A 95 2.22 -4.53 -23.12
CA SER A 95 2.56 -5.87 -22.63
C SER A 95 2.61 -5.93 -21.10
N ARG A 96 2.79 -4.80 -20.41
CA ARG A 96 2.92 -4.71 -18.95
C ARG A 96 1.61 -4.40 -18.23
N ILE A 97 0.71 -3.70 -18.91
CA ILE A 97 -0.55 -3.26 -18.31
C ILE A 97 -1.69 -4.14 -18.83
N ARG A 98 -2.18 -5.04 -17.99
CA ARG A 98 -3.21 -6.00 -18.35
C ARG A 98 -4.43 -5.87 -17.45
N LYS A 99 -5.60 -5.76 -18.07
CA LYS A 99 -6.88 -5.66 -17.35
C LYS A 99 -7.17 -6.91 -16.51
N GLU A 100 -6.72 -8.07 -16.97
CA GLU A 100 -6.95 -9.37 -16.33
C GLU A 100 -6.26 -9.40 -14.96
N THR A 101 -4.99 -9.03 -14.88
CA THR A 101 -4.24 -9.02 -13.62
C THR A 101 -4.65 -7.89 -12.70
N ILE A 102 -4.99 -6.70 -13.23
CA ILE A 102 -5.52 -5.58 -12.45
C ILE A 102 -6.87 -5.94 -11.82
N ALA A 103 -7.74 -6.61 -12.59
CA ALA A 103 -9.04 -7.07 -12.07
C ALA A 103 -8.87 -8.17 -11.00
N ALA A 104 -7.96 -9.11 -11.22
CA ALA A 104 -7.66 -10.16 -10.24
C ALA A 104 -7.07 -9.60 -8.95
N GLU A 105 -6.24 -8.57 -9.04
CA GLU A 105 -5.60 -7.92 -7.90
C GLU A 105 -6.63 -7.37 -6.89
N ASP A 106 -7.75 -6.78 -7.35
CA ASP A 106 -8.81 -6.32 -6.45
C ASP A 106 -9.36 -7.48 -5.59
N ILE A 107 -9.52 -8.65 -6.20
CA ILE A 107 -9.98 -9.86 -5.51
C ILE A 107 -8.92 -10.36 -4.53
N LEU A 108 -7.64 -10.39 -4.93
CA LEU A 108 -6.53 -10.78 -4.06
C LEU A 108 -6.41 -9.87 -2.83
N HIS A 109 -6.74 -8.59 -2.97
CA HIS A 109 -6.88 -7.70 -1.82
C HIS A 109 -8.03 -8.10 -0.90
N ASP A 110 -9.17 -8.41 -1.46
CA ASP A 110 -10.38 -8.72 -0.68
C ASP A 110 -10.27 -10.05 0.07
N VAL A 111 -9.65 -11.05 -0.53
CA VAL A 111 -9.41 -12.35 0.13
C VAL A 111 -8.22 -12.33 1.10
N GLY A 112 -7.41 -11.27 1.09
CA GLY A 112 -6.25 -11.12 1.99
C GLY A 112 -4.97 -11.78 1.48
N ALA A 113 -4.85 -12.00 0.17
CA ALA A 113 -3.63 -12.49 -0.46
C ALA A 113 -2.61 -11.37 -0.71
N MET A 114 -3.06 -10.14 -1.00
CA MET A 114 -2.21 -8.95 -1.04
C MET A 114 -2.10 -8.33 0.36
N SER A 115 -0.89 -8.26 0.90
CA SER A 115 -0.67 -7.90 2.32
C SER A 115 -0.63 -6.40 2.59
N ILE A 116 -0.13 -5.60 1.64
CA ILE A 116 0.14 -4.18 1.79
C ILE A 116 -0.34 -3.41 0.56
N ILE A 117 -0.72 -2.14 0.75
CA ILE A 117 -0.88 -1.16 -0.33
C ILE A 117 0.16 -0.06 -0.13
N ALA A 118 0.97 0.17 -1.15
CA ALA A 118 2.00 1.21 -1.20
C ALA A 118 1.62 2.31 -2.21
N SER A 119 2.44 3.35 -2.28
CA SER A 119 2.18 4.49 -3.18
C SER A 119 2.96 4.46 -4.47
N ASP A 120 4.16 3.91 -4.47
CA ASP A 120 5.13 4.06 -5.57
C ASP A 120 5.36 5.53 -5.98
N SER A 121 5.41 6.43 -4.98
CA SER A 121 5.28 7.87 -5.17
C SER A 121 6.44 8.54 -5.91
N GLN A 122 7.58 7.87 -6.02
CA GLN A 122 8.76 8.43 -6.71
C GLN A 122 8.80 8.08 -8.20
N ALA A 123 7.97 7.14 -8.65
CA ALA A 123 7.90 6.74 -10.04
C ALA A 123 6.48 6.84 -10.58
N MET A 124 5.63 5.85 -10.30
CA MET A 124 4.35 5.69 -10.97
C MET A 124 3.15 5.84 -10.02
N GLY A 125 3.30 6.48 -8.86
CA GLY A 125 2.25 6.55 -7.88
C GLY A 125 2.11 7.88 -7.16
N ARG A 126 1.10 7.95 -6.28
CA ARG A 126 0.74 9.17 -5.55
C ARG A 126 0.51 8.86 -4.07
N VAL A 127 1.39 9.36 -3.20
CA VAL A 127 1.31 9.10 -1.75
C VAL A 127 -0.03 9.54 -1.15
N GLY A 128 -0.59 10.65 -1.61
CA GLY A 128 -1.87 11.19 -1.12
C GLY A 128 -3.10 10.33 -1.47
N GLU A 129 -2.99 9.39 -2.39
CA GLU A 129 -4.10 8.57 -2.85
C GLU A 129 -4.14 7.16 -2.22
N VAL A 130 -3.14 6.77 -1.44
CA VAL A 130 -3.08 5.41 -0.86
C VAL A 130 -4.35 5.07 -0.09
N ILE A 131 -4.77 5.94 0.82
CA ILE A 131 -5.93 5.69 1.68
C ILE A 131 -7.22 5.66 0.88
N ILE A 132 -7.45 6.68 0.04
CA ILE A 132 -8.69 6.78 -0.72
C ILE A 132 -8.85 5.60 -1.69
N ARG A 133 -7.80 5.23 -2.41
CA ARG A 133 -7.82 4.10 -3.34
C ARG A 133 -8.01 2.76 -2.64
N THR A 134 -7.46 2.61 -1.43
CA THR A 134 -7.72 1.45 -0.58
C THR A 134 -9.21 1.29 -0.27
N TRP A 135 -9.89 2.39 0.09
CA TRP A 135 -11.31 2.36 0.42
C TRP A 135 -12.22 2.26 -0.80
N GLN A 136 -11.83 2.82 -1.93
CA GLN A 136 -12.52 2.61 -3.20
C GLN A 136 -12.47 1.12 -3.61
N THR A 137 -11.33 0.46 -3.42
CA THR A 137 -11.20 -0.99 -3.66
C THR A 137 -12.11 -1.79 -2.71
N ALA A 138 -12.13 -1.43 -1.43
CA ALA A 138 -12.99 -2.10 -0.45
C ALA A 138 -14.49 -1.95 -0.77
N ASP A 139 -14.92 -0.74 -1.15
CA ASP A 139 -16.30 -0.47 -1.57
C ASP A 139 -16.67 -1.25 -2.82
N LYS A 140 -15.81 -1.25 -3.83
CA LYS A 140 -15.99 -2.05 -5.03
C LYS A 140 -16.18 -3.53 -4.70
N MET A 141 -15.30 -4.08 -3.88
CA MET A 141 -15.36 -5.48 -3.51
C MET A 141 -16.62 -5.80 -2.72
N LYS A 142 -17.05 -4.91 -1.83
CA LYS A 142 -18.35 -5.04 -1.14
C LYS A 142 -19.52 -5.09 -2.13
N LYS A 143 -19.55 -4.19 -3.11
CA LYS A 143 -20.63 -4.11 -4.10
C LYS A 143 -20.67 -5.32 -5.02
N GLN A 144 -19.52 -5.81 -5.45
CA GLN A 144 -19.44 -6.89 -6.45
C GLN A 144 -19.43 -8.30 -5.87
N ARG A 145 -18.86 -8.47 -4.67
CA ARG A 145 -18.70 -9.78 -4.01
C ARG A 145 -19.58 -9.96 -2.78
N GLY A 146 -20.26 -8.91 -2.37
CA GLY A 146 -21.09 -8.96 -1.17
C GLY A 146 -20.26 -9.05 0.10
N ARG A 147 -20.78 -9.77 1.09
CA ARG A 147 -20.18 -9.97 2.38
C ARG A 147 -19.08 -11.03 2.33
N LEU A 148 -18.03 -10.85 3.12
CA LEU A 148 -17.00 -11.88 3.29
C LEU A 148 -17.61 -13.11 4.00
N SER A 149 -17.25 -14.31 3.57
CA SER A 149 -17.76 -15.56 4.15
C SER A 149 -17.38 -15.73 5.62
N GLU A 150 -16.24 -15.17 6.02
CA GLU A 150 -15.71 -15.24 7.39
C GLU A 150 -16.33 -14.17 8.32
N GLU A 151 -17.09 -13.21 7.78
CA GLU A 151 -17.69 -12.14 8.57
C GLU A 151 -18.80 -12.67 9.48
N LYS A 152 -18.74 -12.31 10.74
CA LYS A 152 -19.74 -12.66 11.75
C LYS A 152 -20.73 -11.50 11.94
N GLY A 153 -22.04 -11.77 11.84
CA GLY A 153 -23.08 -10.76 12.02
C GLY A 153 -23.42 -10.01 10.73
N GLU A 154 -24.07 -8.87 10.82
CA GLU A 154 -24.63 -8.07 9.71
C GLU A 154 -23.70 -6.93 9.23
N ASN A 155 -22.50 -6.84 9.79
CA ASN A 155 -21.55 -5.75 9.53
C ASN A 155 -20.44 -6.18 8.57
N ASP A 156 -19.53 -5.26 8.23
CA ASP A 156 -18.33 -5.49 7.42
C ASP A 156 -17.04 -5.24 8.21
N ASN A 157 -17.06 -5.44 9.52
CA ASN A 157 -15.92 -5.13 10.38
C ASN A 157 -14.65 -5.92 10.01
N LEU A 158 -14.78 -7.15 9.54
CA LEU A 158 -13.63 -7.94 9.10
C LEU A 158 -12.99 -7.32 7.86
N ARG A 159 -13.80 -6.95 6.85
CA ARG A 159 -13.28 -6.27 5.65
C ARG A 159 -12.61 -4.94 6.03
N ILE A 160 -13.24 -4.13 6.87
CA ILE A 160 -12.67 -2.86 7.35
C ILE A 160 -11.30 -3.09 7.99
N LYS A 161 -11.19 -4.03 8.92
CA LYS A 161 -9.92 -4.38 9.60
C LYS A 161 -8.87 -4.90 8.61
N ARG A 162 -9.27 -5.73 7.64
CA ARG A 162 -8.39 -6.25 6.58
C ARG A 162 -7.78 -5.12 5.76
N TYR A 163 -8.58 -4.14 5.33
CA TYR A 163 -8.10 -3.04 4.51
C TYR A 163 -7.30 -2.00 5.31
N ILE A 164 -7.69 -1.68 6.54
CA ILE A 164 -6.89 -0.82 7.43
C ILE A 164 -5.50 -1.42 7.67
N ALA A 165 -5.40 -2.72 7.90
CA ALA A 165 -4.14 -3.39 8.18
C ALA A 165 -3.11 -3.22 7.06
N LYS A 166 -3.56 -3.06 5.80
CA LYS A 166 -2.69 -2.95 4.61
C LYS A 166 -1.82 -1.71 4.59
N TYR A 167 -2.21 -0.63 5.23
CA TYR A 167 -1.43 0.62 5.26
C TYR A 167 -1.08 1.07 6.69
N THR A 168 -1.32 0.21 7.69
CA THR A 168 -1.01 0.51 9.09
C THR A 168 -0.11 -0.57 9.69
N ILE A 169 -0.68 -1.63 10.28
CA ILE A 169 0.07 -2.64 11.03
C ILE A 169 0.94 -3.54 10.13
N ASN A 170 0.48 -3.89 8.93
CA ASN A 170 1.23 -4.79 8.06
C ASN A 170 2.55 -4.19 7.58
N PRO A 171 2.61 -2.95 7.06
CA PRO A 171 3.91 -2.33 6.77
C PRO A 171 4.77 -2.14 8.03
N ALA A 172 4.18 -1.87 9.20
CA ALA A 172 4.94 -1.77 10.44
C ALA A 172 5.59 -3.11 10.85
N ILE A 173 4.89 -4.23 10.69
CA ILE A 173 5.43 -5.58 10.88
C ILE A 173 6.52 -5.85 9.85
N ALA A 174 6.25 -5.63 8.57
CA ALA A 174 7.19 -5.90 7.48
C ALA A 174 8.54 -5.19 7.69
N HIS A 175 8.53 -4.00 8.25
CA HIS A 175 9.73 -3.18 8.45
C HIS A 175 10.28 -3.22 9.88
N GLY A 176 9.74 -4.05 10.77
CA GLY A 176 10.25 -4.21 12.13
C GLY A 176 9.95 -3.04 13.08
N MET A 177 8.88 -2.30 12.81
CA MET A 177 8.48 -1.10 13.54
C MET A 177 7.25 -1.32 14.43
N SER A 178 6.65 -2.50 14.37
CA SER A 178 5.33 -2.78 14.94
C SER A 178 5.27 -2.70 16.47
N ASN A 179 6.41 -2.75 17.16
CA ASN A 179 6.47 -2.52 18.61
C ASN A 179 6.22 -1.06 19.01
N HIS A 180 6.32 -0.14 18.05
CA HIS A 180 6.23 1.30 18.31
C HIS A 180 5.09 2.00 17.58
N ILE A 181 4.70 1.50 16.40
CA ILE A 181 3.69 2.12 15.53
C ILE A 181 2.82 1.05 14.84
N GLY A 182 1.80 1.49 14.12
CA GLY A 182 0.98 0.66 13.21
C GLY A 182 -0.32 0.16 13.83
N SER A 183 -0.51 0.26 15.13
CA SER A 183 -1.75 -0.11 15.81
C SER A 183 -1.99 0.74 17.05
N ILE A 184 -3.25 0.79 17.49
CA ILE A 184 -3.67 1.49 18.72
C ILE A 184 -3.56 0.49 19.87
N GLU A 185 -2.44 0.51 20.56
CA GLU A 185 -2.13 -0.36 21.69
C GLU A 185 -1.37 0.43 22.77
N ILE A 186 -1.55 0.02 24.04
CA ILE A 186 -0.84 0.63 25.17
C ILE A 186 0.66 0.43 24.99
N GLY A 187 1.44 1.50 25.16
CA GLY A 187 2.90 1.49 24.99
C GLY A 187 3.38 1.86 23.59
N LYS A 188 2.50 1.83 22.58
CA LYS A 188 2.82 2.34 21.25
C LYS A 188 2.59 3.85 21.17
N ARG A 189 3.14 4.42 20.13
CA ARG A 189 3.05 5.84 19.86
C ARG A 189 1.60 6.24 19.58
N ALA A 190 1.19 7.37 20.11
CA ALA A 190 -0.15 7.91 19.95
C ALA A 190 -0.31 8.62 18.58
N ASP A 191 -0.31 7.83 17.51
CA ASP A 191 -0.56 8.30 16.15
C ASP A 191 -2.01 7.96 15.78
N PHE A 192 -2.84 8.98 15.58
CA PHE A 192 -4.27 8.81 15.34
C PHE A 192 -4.74 9.66 14.18
N VAL A 193 -5.73 9.13 13.47
CA VAL A 193 -6.53 9.92 12.52
C VAL A 193 -7.98 9.86 12.95
N LEU A 194 -8.60 11.02 13.16
CA LEU A 194 -10.00 11.15 13.46
C LEU A 194 -10.77 11.42 12.17
N TRP A 195 -11.81 10.65 11.96
CA TRP A 195 -12.65 10.74 10.77
C TRP A 195 -14.09 11.05 11.15
N ASN A 196 -14.72 11.95 10.41
CA ASN A 196 -16.17 11.93 10.28
C ASN A 196 -16.55 10.70 9.44
N THR A 197 -17.54 9.93 9.89
CA THR A 197 -17.95 8.70 9.20
C THR A 197 -18.37 8.93 7.75
N ALA A 198 -18.98 10.09 7.47
CA ALA A 198 -19.38 10.47 6.10
C ALA A 198 -18.19 10.72 5.17
N PHE A 199 -17.01 11.03 5.71
CA PHE A 199 -15.80 11.34 4.95
C PHE A 199 -14.66 10.37 5.24
N PHE A 200 -14.99 9.19 5.76
CA PHE A 200 -14.00 8.18 6.11
C PHE A 200 -13.14 7.78 4.89
N GLY A 201 -11.82 7.82 5.09
CA GLY A 201 -10.85 7.50 4.04
C GLY A 201 -10.61 8.63 3.03
N VAL A 202 -11.37 9.72 3.06
CA VAL A 202 -11.28 10.82 2.10
C VAL A 202 -10.76 12.11 2.74
N LYS A 203 -11.38 12.53 3.85
CA LYS A 203 -11.10 13.82 4.47
C LYS A 203 -11.05 13.68 5.99
N PRO A 204 -9.85 13.59 6.60
CA PRO A 204 -9.73 13.52 8.05
C PRO A 204 -10.12 14.82 8.71
N GLU A 205 -10.75 14.76 9.87
CA GLU A 205 -11.00 15.93 10.71
C GLU A 205 -9.72 16.37 11.42
N MET A 206 -8.95 15.40 11.92
CA MET A 206 -7.76 15.67 12.71
C MET A 206 -6.74 14.55 12.58
N VAL A 207 -5.47 14.91 12.55
CA VAL A 207 -4.33 14.00 12.58
C VAL A 207 -3.46 14.33 13.78
N LEU A 208 -3.23 13.34 14.64
CA LEU A 208 -2.33 13.41 15.78
C LEU A 208 -1.11 12.53 15.50
N ILE A 209 0.06 13.04 15.83
CA ILE A 209 1.32 12.31 15.75
C ILE A 209 2.04 12.43 17.10
N GLY A 210 2.31 11.32 17.75
CA GLY A 210 2.89 11.30 19.08
C GLY A 210 2.01 11.99 20.13
N GLY A 211 0.69 11.99 19.95
CA GLY A 211 -0.27 12.63 20.83
C GLY A 211 -0.46 14.14 20.62
N VAL A 212 0.24 14.73 19.62
CA VAL A 212 0.14 16.16 19.31
C VAL A 212 -0.61 16.36 18.00
N ILE A 213 -1.55 17.30 17.96
CA ILE A 213 -2.31 17.63 16.75
C ILE A 213 -1.37 18.24 15.72
N THR A 214 -1.18 17.56 14.59
CA THR A 214 -0.30 18.00 13.49
C THR A 214 -1.09 18.63 12.35
N CYS A 215 -2.33 18.22 12.17
CA CYS A 215 -3.22 18.75 11.14
C CYS A 215 -4.66 18.67 11.62
N ALA A 216 -5.46 19.69 11.34
CA ALA A 216 -6.89 19.67 11.60
C ALA A 216 -7.64 20.56 10.61
N GLN A 217 -8.93 20.32 10.44
CA GLN A 217 -9.80 21.19 9.68
C GLN A 217 -10.12 22.44 10.47
N MET A 218 -9.88 23.59 9.87
CA MET A 218 -10.10 24.86 10.51
C MET A 218 -10.42 25.94 9.47
N GLY A 219 -11.26 26.90 9.83
CA GLY A 219 -11.51 28.12 9.08
C GLY A 219 -10.33 29.09 9.10
N ASP A 220 -10.60 30.37 8.95
CA ASP A 220 -9.57 31.40 9.01
C ASP A 220 -8.91 31.39 10.42
N PRO A 221 -7.59 31.18 10.54
CA PRO A 221 -6.88 31.14 11.82
C PRO A 221 -6.87 32.48 12.55
N ASN A 222 -7.17 33.59 11.87
CA ASN A 222 -7.27 34.92 12.47
C ASN A 222 -8.69 35.26 12.95
N ALA A 223 -9.67 34.40 12.70
CA ALA A 223 -11.04 34.63 13.13
C ALA A 223 -11.21 34.33 14.63
N SER A 224 -12.21 34.92 15.25
CA SER A 224 -12.54 34.71 16.65
C SER A 224 -13.26 33.38 16.93
N ILE A 225 -13.67 32.68 15.88
CA ILE A 225 -14.29 31.34 15.95
C ILE A 225 -13.60 30.37 14.96
N PRO A 226 -13.58 29.05 15.21
CA PRO A 226 -12.83 28.10 14.39
C PRO A 226 -13.50 27.71 13.07
N THR A 227 -14.71 28.18 12.79
CA THR A 227 -15.57 27.70 11.69
C THR A 227 -15.86 28.68 10.56
N PRO A 228 -15.25 29.88 10.42
CA PRO A 228 -15.51 30.75 9.29
C PRO A 228 -15.04 30.11 7.98
N GLN A 229 -15.86 30.23 6.97
CA GLN A 229 -15.54 29.67 5.65
C GLN A 229 -14.45 30.48 4.93
N PRO A 230 -13.64 29.85 4.08
CA PRO A 230 -13.60 28.41 3.83
C PRO A 230 -12.83 27.63 4.90
N VAL A 231 -13.27 26.39 5.18
CA VAL A 231 -12.59 25.47 6.08
C VAL A 231 -11.64 24.58 5.29
N TYR A 232 -10.38 24.54 5.70
CA TYR A 232 -9.34 23.72 5.09
C TYR A 232 -8.65 22.84 6.13
N SER A 233 -8.01 21.76 5.66
CA SER A 233 -7.00 21.04 6.43
C SER A 233 -5.79 21.92 6.61
N ARG A 234 -5.47 22.27 7.85
CA ARG A 234 -4.37 23.20 8.18
C ARG A 234 -3.34 22.54 9.09
N PRO A 235 -2.05 22.85 8.90
CA PRO A 235 -1.03 22.47 9.87
C PRO A 235 -1.34 23.06 11.25
N MET A 236 -1.11 22.28 12.30
CA MET A 236 -1.36 22.64 13.69
C MET A 236 -0.09 22.56 14.53
N PHE A 237 -0.20 22.62 15.83
CA PHE A 237 0.90 22.73 16.82
C PHE A 237 2.02 21.72 16.56
N GLY A 238 1.70 20.46 16.24
CA GLY A 238 2.65 19.36 16.00
C GLY A 238 3.43 19.49 14.69
N ALA A 239 3.00 20.36 13.77
CA ALA A 239 3.67 20.59 12.49
C ALA A 239 4.72 21.71 12.54
N TYR A 240 4.90 22.35 13.69
CA TYR A 240 5.79 23.52 13.80
C TYR A 240 6.86 23.37 14.86
N GLY A 241 7.96 24.06 14.65
CA GLY A 241 9.05 24.23 15.60
C GLY A 241 9.62 22.90 16.10
N ARG A 242 9.91 22.83 17.37
CA ARG A 242 10.50 21.65 18.02
C ARG A 242 9.54 20.48 18.16
N SER A 243 8.24 20.67 17.98
CA SER A 243 7.27 19.57 18.02
C SER A 243 7.57 18.50 16.98
N MET A 244 8.05 18.87 15.79
CA MET A 244 8.45 17.92 14.74
C MET A 244 9.62 17.03 15.17
N GLU A 245 10.48 17.49 16.07
CA GLU A 245 11.60 16.70 16.58
C GLU A 245 11.11 15.70 17.64
N THR A 246 10.20 16.11 18.51
CA THR A 246 9.73 15.31 19.65
C THR A 246 8.63 14.32 19.29
N ASN A 247 7.83 14.63 18.27
CA ASN A 247 6.73 13.78 17.82
C ASN A 247 7.11 12.87 16.64
N SER A 248 8.38 12.69 16.32
CA SER A 248 8.85 11.77 15.28
C SER A 248 9.89 10.78 15.81
N ILE A 249 10.05 9.65 15.10
CA ILE A 249 10.99 8.58 15.42
C ILE A 249 11.88 8.35 14.22
N ILE A 250 13.18 8.08 14.47
CA ILE A 250 14.11 7.55 13.48
C ILE A 250 14.29 6.07 13.78
N PHE A 251 13.93 5.23 12.83
CA PHE A 251 14.19 3.80 12.90
C PHE A 251 15.53 3.46 12.27
N VAL A 252 16.32 2.67 12.97
CA VAL A 252 17.69 2.32 12.57
C VAL A 252 17.91 0.82 12.70
N SER A 253 19.02 0.32 12.15
CA SER A 253 19.43 -1.05 12.41
C SER A 253 19.85 -1.22 13.88
N GLN A 254 19.71 -2.42 14.43
CA GLN A 254 20.18 -2.73 15.77
C GLN A 254 21.69 -2.45 15.91
N SER A 255 22.48 -2.83 14.90
CA SER A 255 23.92 -2.57 14.88
C SER A 255 24.27 -1.07 14.93
N ALA A 256 23.53 -0.21 14.23
CA ALA A 256 23.75 1.23 14.29
C ALA A 256 23.44 1.81 15.68
N SER A 257 22.39 1.30 16.33
CA SER A 257 22.03 1.69 17.70
C SER A 257 23.09 1.27 18.73
N GLU A 258 23.58 0.02 18.64
CA GLU A 258 24.55 -0.56 19.58
C GLU A 258 25.93 0.08 19.45
N ASN A 259 26.37 0.40 18.25
CA ASN A 259 27.69 0.97 17.98
C ASN A 259 27.74 2.50 18.10
N LYS A 260 26.66 3.14 18.53
CA LYS A 260 26.56 4.58 18.73
C LYS A 260 26.96 5.42 17.52
N VAL A 261 26.85 4.85 16.32
CA VAL A 261 27.20 5.51 15.05
C VAL A 261 26.42 6.81 14.84
N LEU A 262 25.27 6.93 15.51
CA LEU A 262 24.38 8.10 15.36
C LEU A 262 24.66 9.21 16.34
N ASP A 263 25.53 9.01 17.35
CA ASP A 263 25.85 10.02 18.35
C ASP A 263 26.54 11.26 17.70
N GLU A 264 27.33 11.01 16.66
CA GLU A 264 28.02 12.06 15.89
C GLU A 264 27.10 12.91 15.02
N LEU A 265 25.87 12.44 14.76
CA LEU A 265 24.91 13.13 13.88
C LEU A 265 24.05 14.16 14.63
N TYR A 266 24.22 14.30 15.94
CA TYR A 266 23.46 15.25 16.79
C TYR A 266 21.94 15.21 16.55
N LEU A 267 21.38 14.01 16.32
CA LEU A 267 19.98 13.82 16.05
C LEU A 267 19.13 14.11 17.29
N ARG A 268 18.09 14.93 17.13
CA ARG A 268 17.20 15.31 18.23
C ARG A 268 15.94 14.43 18.31
N LYS A 269 15.67 13.66 17.27
CA LYS A 269 14.53 12.72 17.23
C LYS A 269 14.85 11.48 18.06
N LYS A 270 13.82 10.86 18.61
CA LYS A 270 13.95 9.55 19.26
C LYS A 270 14.46 8.53 18.25
N ILE A 271 15.55 7.86 18.57
CA ILE A 271 16.13 6.79 17.77
C ILE A 271 15.68 5.45 18.34
N VAL A 272 15.23 4.55 17.48
CA VAL A 272 14.73 3.23 17.88
C VAL A 272 15.23 2.17 16.90
N PRO A 273 15.78 1.05 17.38
CA PRO A 273 16.16 -0.06 16.52
C PRO A 273 14.92 -0.77 15.98
N ILE A 274 15.00 -1.23 14.73
CA ILE A 274 14.01 -2.16 14.16
C ILE A 274 14.25 -3.57 14.66
N GLU A 275 13.17 -4.36 14.74
CA GLU A 275 13.19 -5.70 15.28
C GLU A 275 12.46 -6.71 14.38
N ASN A 276 12.83 -7.99 14.52
CA ASN A 276 12.09 -9.14 13.97
C ASN A 276 11.91 -9.19 12.44
N THR A 277 12.70 -8.48 11.65
CA THR A 277 12.54 -8.44 10.18
C THR A 277 12.94 -9.73 9.46
N ARG A 278 13.63 -10.66 10.12
CA ARG A 278 14.10 -11.91 9.53
C ARG A 278 13.30 -13.14 9.96
N SER A 279 12.53 -13.02 11.03
CA SER A 279 11.71 -14.10 11.58
C SER A 279 10.24 -14.02 11.17
N ILE A 280 9.90 -13.06 10.32
CA ILE A 280 8.55 -12.88 9.79
C ILE A 280 8.40 -13.57 8.44
N SER A 281 7.17 -13.85 8.11
CA SER A 281 6.72 -14.31 6.78
C SER A 281 5.40 -13.66 6.46
N LYS A 282 4.79 -14.00 5.35
CA LYS A 282 3.45 -13.56 5.00
C LYS A 282 2.42 -13.91 6.08
N LYS A 283 2.58 -15.04 6.77
CA LYS A 283 1.74 -15.45 7.91
C LYS A 283 1.77 -14.49 9.11
N SER A 284 2.74 -13.57 9.15
CA SER A 284 2.79 -12.52 10.17
C SER A 284 1.87 -11.34 9.85
N MET A 285 1.36 -11.25 8.63
CA MET A 285 0.52 -10.15 8.17
C MET A 285 -0.90 -10.27 8.72
N LYS A 286 -1.37 -9.26 9.42
CA LYS A 286 -2.68 -9.27 10.06
C LYS A 286 -3.80 -9.24 9.02
N LEU A 287 -4.64 -10.29 9.03
CA LEU A 287 -5.80 -10.47 8.15
C LEU A 287 -5.48 -10.47 6.64
N ASN A 288 -4.20 -10.56 6.27
CA ASN A 288 -3.71 -10.50 4.91
C ASN A 288 -2.55 -11.50 4.70
N ASP A 289 -2.75 -12.70 5.18
CA ASP A 289 -1.76 -13.77 5.27
C ASP A 289 -2.09 -14.99 4.39
N LEU A 290 -3.12 -14.87 3.55
CA LEU A 290 -3.51 -15.95 2.66
C LEU A 290 -2.44 -16.20 1.60
N CYS A 291 -2.02 -17.46 1.45
CA CYS A 291 -1.08 -17.94 0.43
C CYS A 291 -1.80 -18.92 -0.50
N PRO A 292 -2.58 -18.42 -1.46
CA PRO A 292 -3.28 -19.27 -2.40
C PRO A 292 -2.35 -19.72 -3.52
N GLU A 293 -2.72 -20.81 -4.19
CA GLU A 293 -2.14 -21.13 -5.48
C GLU A 293 -2.64 -20.11 -6.52
N ILE A 294 -1.71 -19.47 -7.21
CA ILE A 294 -2.01 -18.46 -8.24
C ILE A 294 -1.41 -18.92 -9.56
N GLU A 295 -2.26 -19.07 -10.54
CA GLU A 295 -1.89 -19.39 -11.93
C GLU A 295 -2.21 -18.20 -12.83
N VAL A 296 -1.35 -17.93 -13.79
CA VAL A 296 -1.57 -16.92 -14.83
C VAL A 296 -1.37 -17.59 -16.18
N ASP A 297 -2.39 -17.51 -17.01
CA ASP A 297 -2.31 -18.02 -18.38
C ASP A 297 -1.32 -17.17 -19.20
N PRO A 298 -0.33 -17.76 -19.86
CA PRO A 298 0.71 -16.99 -20.56
C PRO A 298 0.23 -16.30 -21.84
N GLU A 299 -0.91 -16.71 -22.39
CA GLU A 299 -1.46 -16.15 -23.64
C GLU A 299 -2.57 -15.14 -23.36
N THR A 300 -3.51 -15.49 -22.46
CA THR A 300 -4.69 -14.67 -22.15
C THR A 300 -4.51 -13.76 -20.96
N TYR A 301 -3.51 -14.03 -20.09
CA TYR A 301 -3.26 -13.40 -18.80
C TYR A 301 -4.39 -13.57 -17.79
N GLU A 302 -5.30 -14.48 -18.02
CA GLU A 302 -6.32 -14.88 -17.03
C GLU A 302 -5.66 -15.39 -15.76
N VAL A 303 -6.14 -14.92 -14.62
CA VAL A 303 -5.63 -15.30 -13.30
C VAL A 303 -6.58 -16.29 -12.65
N ARG A 304 -6.03 -17.40 -12.16
CA ARG A 304 -6.77 -18.40 -11.38
C ARG A 304 -6.26 -18.44 -9.95
N LEU A 305 -7.19 -18.57 -9.03
CA LEU A 305 -6.94 -18.73 -7.60
C LEU A 305 -7.42 -20.12 -7.18
N ASN A 306 -6.50 -21.00 -6.80
CA ASN A 306 -6.82 -22.41 -6.48
C ASN A 306 -7.64 -23.08 -7.60
N GLY A 307 -7.29 -22.83 -8.85
CA GLY A 307 -7.97 -23.36 -10.04
C GLY A 307 -9.22 -22.58 -10.51
N GLU A 308 -9.75 -21.66 -9.71
CA GLU A 308 -10.92 -20.86 -10.08
C GLU A 308 -10.51 -19.55 -10.76
N LEU A 309 -11.11 -19.24 -11.92
CA LEU A 309 -10.88 -17.96 -12.60
C LEU A 309 -11.36 -16.80 -11.73
N ILE A 310 -10.47 -15.86 -11.45
CA ILE A 310 -10.79 -14.64 -10.72
C ILE A 310 -10.79 -13.43 -11.65
N THR A 311 -11.92 -12.75 -11.72
CA THR A 311 -12.08 -11.50 -12.45
C THR A 311 -13.15 -10.66 -11.77
N CYS A 312 -13.14 -9.36 -12.00
CA CYS A 312 -14.15 -8.46 -11.49
C CYS A 312 -14.60 -7.46 -12.57
N LEU A 313 -15.79 -6.92 -12.39
CA LEU A 313 -16.32 -5.92 -13.31
C LEU A 313 -15.61 -4.58 -13.12
N LEU A 314 -15.57 -3.80 -14.19
CA LEU A 314 -15.20 -2.40 -14.11
C LEU A 314 -16.06 -1.68 -13.04
N TYR A 315 -15.43 -0.78 -12.33
CA TYR A 315 -16.09 0.01 -11.31
C TYR A 315 -15.95 1.50 -11.64
N THR A 316 -17.07 2.18 -11.71
CA THR A 316 -17.12 3.63 -11.73
C THR A 316 -17.31 4.11 -10.30
N SER A 317 -16.26 4.58 -9.69
CA SER A 317 -16.35 5.25 -8.39
C SER A 317 -16.86 6.66 -8.61
N PRO A 318 -17.78 7.17 -7.77
CA PRO A 318 -18.03 8.60 -7.74
C PRO A 318 -16.71 9.32 -7.52
N SER A 319 -16.46 10.35 -8.31
CA SER A 319 -15.29 11.18 -8.07
C SER A 319 -15.40 11.82 -6.69
N PRO A 320 -14.31 11.87 -5.90
CA PRO A 320 -14.33 12.66 -4.67
C PRO A 320 -14.59 14.15 -4.87
N ARG A 321 -14.65 14.57 -6.15
CA ARG A 321 -14.92 15.94 -6.57
C ARG A 321 -16.38 16.15 -6.97
N ASP A 322 -17.16 15.10 -7.11
CA ASP A 322 -18.60 15.13 -7.34
C ASP A 322 -19.34 15.02 -6.00
#